data_5c5d232a635413f63f55a98b288ff870
#
_entry.id   5c5d232a635413f63f55a98b288ff870
#
_cell.length_a   1.000
_cell.length_b   1.000
_cell.length_c   1.000
_cell.angle_alpha   90.00
_cell.angle_beta   90.00
_cell.angle_gamma   90.00
#
_symmetry.space_group_name_H-M   'P 1'
#
loop_
_entity.id
_entity.type
_entity.pdbx_description
1 polymer ?
#
loop_
_entity_poly.entity_id
_entity_poly.type
_entity_poly.pdbx_seq_one_letter_code
_entity_poly.pdbx_strand_id
1 'polypeptide(L)'
;AASDVYKRQVLKNISFKIEGGEIFAFIGHNGAGKTTMIKCIMGILDFEEGDILVDNKSIKEEPLECKRIMAYVADNPDLYENMKAIDFINFICDMYEVSEDIRRENTLKYAKMFEIEDKLNDDISSFSHGMKQKIALIAALAHNPKVLIMDEPFVGLDPKAVYDMKEIMRDMAKDGKTIFFSTHILDVAEKLCDRVAIIKDGTIVKVGKMKDIKGDESLEQVFLELGEK
;
A
#
# COMPACT_ATOMS: atom_id res chain seq x y z
N ALA A 1 -16.88 -4.77 -37.77
CA ALA A 1 -17.59 -5.01 -36.50
C ALA A 1 -16.72 -4.43 -35.38
N ALA A 2 -17.09 -3.22 -34.94
CA ALA A 2 -16.47 -2.61 -33.75
C ALA A 2 -16.94 -3.39 -32.53
N SER A 3 -16.03 -4.03 -31.82
CA SER A 3 -16.31 -4.56 -30.50
C SER A 3 -16.44 -3.36 -29.55
N ASP A 4 -17.66 -3.01 -29.17
CA ASP A 4 -17.94 -2.17 -28.01
C ASP A 4 -17.45 -2.92 -26.77
N VAL A 5 -16.18 -2.66 -26.39
CA VAL A 5 -15.68 -3.02 -25.08
C VAL A 5 -16.39 -2.06 -24.12
N TYR A 6 -17.45 -2.55 -23.48
CA TYR A 6 -18.10 -1.85 -22.37
C TYR A 6 -17.03 -1.56 -21.32
N LYS A 7 -16.53 -0.33 -21.29
CA LYS A 7 -15.70 0.17 -20.19
C LYS A 7 -16.59 0.21 -18.94
N ARG A 8 -16.56 -0.87 -18.15
CA ARG A 8 -17.28 -0.92 -16.88
C ARG A 8 -16.61 0.05 -15.93
N GLN A 9 -17.28 1.13 -15.57
CA GLN A 9 -16.81 2.05 -14.53
C GLN A 9 -16.71 1.29 -13.20
N VAL A 10 -15.49 1.14 -12.69
CA VAL A 10 -15.21 0.41 -11.45
C VAL A 10 -15.37 1.29 -10.23
N LEU A 11 -14.95 2.56 -10.30
CA LEU A 11 -15.02 3.53 -9.21
C LEU A 11 -16.03 4.63 -9.52
N LYS A 12 -16.84 5.01 -8.53
CA LYS A 12 -17.92 5.98 -8.68
C LYS A 12 -17.89 7.00 -7.57
N ASN A 13 -17.65 8.28 -7.91
CA ASN A 13 -17.70 9.40 -6.96
C ASN A 13 -16.92 9.16 -5.66
N ILE A 14 -15.69 8.70 -5.78
CA ILE A 14 -14.79 8.48 -4.63
C ILE A 14 -14.20 9.82 -4.19
N SER A 15 -14.41 10.18 -2.92
CA SER A 15 -13.82 11.39 -2.33
C SER A 15 -13.45 11.14 -0.87
N PHE A 16 -12.19 11.32 -0.52
CA PHE A 16 -11.70 11.28 0.87
C PHE A 16 -10.36 12.01 0.96
N LYS A 17 -9.94 12.32 2.18
CA LYS A 17 -8.66 12.95 2.48
C LYS A 17 -7.93 12.15 3.56
N ILE A 18 -6.61 12.05 3.44
CA ILE A 18 -5.72 11.45 4.44
C ILE A 18 -4.75 12.56 4.88
N GLU A 19 -4.55 12.68 6.18
CA GLU A 19 -3.63 13.66 6.74
C GLU A 19 -2.22 13.04 6.93
N GLY A 20 -1.21 13.89 7.04
CA GLY A 20 0.14 13.43 7.38
C GLY A 20 0.17 12.78 8.78
N GLY A 21 0.89 11.67 8.93
CA GLY A 21 0.97 10.93 10.18
C GLY A 21 -0.20 9.98 10.45
N GLU A 22 -1.09 9.75 9.45
CA GLU A 22 -2.19 8.80 9.59
C GLU A 22 -1.88 7.43 8.97
N ILE A 23 -2.36 6.38 9.62
CA ILE A 23 -2.50 5.04 9.04
C ILE A 23 -3.95 4.88 8.60
N PHE A 24 -4.16 4.80 7.29
CA PHE A 24 -5.49 4.76 6.67
C PHE A 24 -5.72 3.42 5.96
N ALA A 25 -6.77 2.71 6.32
CA ALA A 25 -7.17 1.48 5.63
C ALA A 25 -8.31 1.74 4.63
N PHE A 26 -8.21 1.10 3.47
CA PHE A 26 -9.24 1.04 2.45
C PHE A 26 -9.79 -0.38 2.39
N ILE A 27 -10.94 -0.62 3.02
CA ILE A 27 -11.47 -1.96 3.24
C ILE A 27 -12.67 -2.24 2.35
N GLY A 28 -12.78 -3.49 1.88
CA GLY A 28 -13.87 -3.95 1.04
C GLY A 28 -13.65 -5.40 0.63
N HIS A 29 -14.71 -6.05 0.16
CA HIS A 29 -14.60 -7.40 -0.38
C HIS A 29 -13.77 -7.44 -1.69
N ASN A 30 -13.44 -8.64 -2.15
CA ASN A 30 -12.73 -8.81 -3.42
C ASN A 30 -13.59 -8.30 -4.58
N GLY A 31 -12.96 -7.53 -5.48
CA GLY A 31 -13.66 -6.88 -6.60
C GLY A 31 -14.37 -5.57 -6.26
N ALA A 32 -14.32 -5.07 -5.02
CA ALA A 32 -14.94 -3.80 -4.63
C ALA A 32 -14.29 -2.55 -5.26
N GLY A 33 -13.10 -2.67 -5.85
CA GLY A 33 -12.36 -1.57 -6.49
C GLY A 33 -11.10 -1.11 -5.76
N LYS A 34 -10.66 -1.82 -4.71
CA LYS A 34 -9.49 -1.44 -3.89
C LYS A 34 -8.21 -1.27 -4.72
N THR A 35 -7.81 -2.30 -5.44
CA THR A 35 -6.62 -2.28 -6.32
C THR A 35 -6.75 -1.22 -7.44
N THR A 36 -7.96 -1.03 -7.98
CA THR A 36 -8.21 0.00 -8.99
C THR A 36 -7.95 1.40 -8.41
N MET A 37 -8.44 1.67 -7.19
CA MET A 37 -8.19 2.94 -6.51
C MET A 37 -6.70 3.17 -6.27
N ILE A 38 -5.99 2.18 -5.76
CA ILE A 38 -4.54 2.25 -5.57
C ILE A 38 -3.82 2.56 -6.88
N LYS A 39 -4.16 1.87 -7.97
CA LYS A 39 -3.54 2.10 -9.29
C LYS A 39 -3.83 3.50 -9.83
N CYS A 40 -5.00 4.08 -9.55
CA CYS A 40 -5.30 5.48 -9.88
C CYS A 40 -4.44 6.44 -9.05
N ILE A 41 -4.30 6.20 -7.73
CA ILE A 41 -3.44 7.03 -6.84
C ILE A 41 -1.98 6.99 -7.31
N MET A 42 -1.50 5.83 -7.76
CA MET A 42 -0.14 5.67 -8.28
C MET A 42 0.06 6.23 -9.70
N GLY A 43 -0.99 6.71 -10.35
CA GLY A 43 -0.94 7.13 -11.75
C GLY A 43 -0.53 5.99 -12.70
N ILE A 44 -0.96 4.76 -12.39
CA ILE A 44 -0.83 3.56 -13.23
C ILE A 44 -2.07 3.39 -14.11
N LEU A 45 -3.23 3.74 -13.59
CA LEU A 45 -4.49 3.78 -14.32
C LEU A 45 -4.98 5.22 -14.42
N ASP A 46 -5.34 5.61 -15.63
CA ASP A 46 -5.98 6.90 -15.90
C ASP A 46 -7.44 6.89 -15.41
N PHE A 47 -7.92 8.07 -15.02
CA PHE A 47 -9.31 8.31 -14.66
C PHE A 47 -9.81 9.60 -15.34
N GLU A 48 -11.11 9.60 -15.75
CA GLU A 48 -11.67 10.65 -16.58
C GLU A 48 -12.00 11.91 -15.77
N GLU A 49 -12.65 11.73 -14.61
CA GLU A 49 -13.14 12.84 -13.78
C GLU A 49 -12.44 12.93 -12.44
N GLY A 50 -12.39 14.14 -11.89
CA GLY A 50 -11.76 14.43 -10.60
C GLY A 50 -10.25 14.58 -10.67
N ASP A 51 -9.64 14.65 -9.49
CA ASP A 51 -8.19 14.73 -9.31
C ASP A 51 -7.76 13.99 -8.04
N ILE A 52 -6.50 13.60 -8.00
CA ILE A 52 -5.83 13.01 -6.84
C ILE A 52 -4.63 13.88 -6.50
N LEU A 53 -4.64 14.41 -5.30
CA LEU A 53 -3.55 15.26 -4.80
C LEU A 53 -2.67 14.48 -3.84
N VAL A 54 -1.37 14.53 -4.05
CA VAL A 54 -0.33 13.97 -3.17
C VAL A 54 0.58 15.12 -2.74
N ASP A 55 0.58 15.44 -1.46
CA ASP A 55 1.32 16.60 -0.92
C ASP A 55 0.97 17.90 -1.69
N ASN A 56 -0.33 18.13 -1.94
CA ASN A 56 -0.92 19.23 -2.71
C ASN A 56 -0.54 19.31 -4.21
N LYS A 57 0.08 18.27 -4.76
CA LYS A 57 0.41 18.16 -6.19
C LYS A 57 -0.52 17.19 -6.89
N SER A 58 -1.01 17.55 -8.08
CA SER A 58 -1.88 16.69 -8.88
C SER A 58 -1.10 15.53 -9.49
N ILE A 59 -1.61 14.31 -9.35
CA ILE A 59 -1.02 13.13 -9.99
C ILE A 59 -1.12 13.20 -11.53
N LYS A 60 -2.06 14.00 -12.07
CA LYS A 60 -2.23 14.22 -13.51
C LYS A 60 -1.24 15.26 -14.04
N GLU A 61 -1.04 16.34 -13.30
CA GLU A 61 -0.23 17.48 -13.73
C GLU A 61 1.25 17.33 -13.37
N GLU A 62 1.54 16.79 -12.18
CA GLU A 62 2.90 16.63 -11.63
C GLU A 62 3.19 15.16 -11.22
N PRO A 63 3.02 14.17 -12.12
CA PRO A 63 3.10 12.75 -11.76
C PRO A 63 4.48 12.34 -11.23
N LEU A 64 5.57 12.91 -11.74
CA LEU A 64 6.92 12.58 -11.29
C LEU A 64 7.17 13.09 -9.87
N GLU A 65 6.71 14.31 -9.57
CA GLU A 65 6.87 14.90 -8.25
C GLU A 65 6.07 14.13 -7.19
N CYS A 66 4.86 13.67 -7.54
CA CYS A 66 4.06 12.79 -6.69
C CYS A 66 4.78 11.46 -6.46
N LYS A 67 5.24 10.81 -7.55
CA LYS A 67 5.90 9.49 -7.48
C LYS A 67 7.19 9.51 -6.68
N ARG A 68 7.98 10.59 -6.72
CA ARG A 68 9.23 10.73 -5.95
C ARG A 68 9.06 10.57 -4.44
N ILE A 69 7.89 10.89 -3.91
CA ILE A 69 7.60 10.82 -2.45
C ILE A 69 6.75 9.62 -2.05
N MET A 70 6.28 8.84 -3.04
CA MET A 70 5.45 7.66 -2.82
C MET A 70 6.24 6.37 -2.97
N ALA A 71 5.89 5.35 -2.19
CA ALA A 71 6.26 3.97 -2.45
C ALA A 71 5.02 3.13 -2.66
N TYR A 72 5.10 2.12 -3.51
CA TYR A 72 4.02 1.19 -3.77
C TYR A 72 4.46 -0.26 -3.59
N VAL A 73 3.66 -1.02 -2.86
CA VAL A 73 3.81 -2.49 -2.74
C VAL A 73 2.51 -3.14 -3.21
N ALA A 74 2.60 -3.92 -4.27
CA ALA A 74 1.47 -4.66 -4.83
C ALA A 74 1.16 -5.91 -3.99
N ASP A 75 -0.10 -6.40 -4.07
CA ASP A 75 -0.54 -7.66 -3.47
C ASP A 75 0.31 -8.86 -3.94
N ASN A 76 0.60 -8.91 -5.23
CA ASN A 76 1.53 -9.88 -5.79
C ASN A 76 2.71 -9.12 -6.42
N PRO A 77 3.85 -8.98 -5.72
CA PRO A 77 4.97 -8.23 -6.23
C PRO A 77 5.61 -8.95 -7.42
N ASP A 78 5.54 -8.31 -8.57
CA ASP A 78 6.19 -8.76 -9.80
C ASP A 78 7.65 -8.29 -9.80
N LEU A 79 8.52 -9.07 -9.16
CA LEU A 79 9.93 -8.76 -9.02
C LEU A 79 10.72 -9.33 -10.22
N TYR A 80 11.83 -8.71 -10.55
CA TYR A 80 12.75 -9.22 -11.58
C TYR A 80 13.46 -10.49 -11.08
N GLU A 81 12.86 -11.66 -11.37
CA GLU A 81 13.30 -12.97 -10.85
C GLU A 81 14.75 -13.34 -11.20
N ASN A 82 15.29 -12.80 -12.29
CA ASN A 82 16.67 -13.03 -12.72
C ASN A 82 17.69 -12.10 -12.03
N MET A 83 17.28 -11.34 -11.04
CA MET A 83 18.15 -10.47 -10.24
C MET A 83 18.36 -11.07 -8.85
N LYS A 84 19.50 -10.72 -8.24
CA LYS A 84 19.67 -10.91 -6.79
C LYS A 84 18.80 -9.91 -6.03
N ALA A 85 18.38 -10.29 -4.82
CA ALA A 85 17.52 -9.43 -4.01
C ALA A 85 18.17 -8.05 -3.74
N ILE A 86 19.46 -8.00 -3.43
CA ILE A 86 20.19 -6.76 -3.20
C ILE A 86 20.26 -5.88 -4.45
N ASP A 87 20.45 -6.49 -5.64
CA ASP A 87 20.53 -5.76 -6.90
C ASP A 87 19.17 -5.14 -7.26
N PHE A 88 18.08 -5.86 -7.01
CA PHE A 88 16.72 -5.33 -7.17
C PHE A 88 16.47 -4.14 -6.23
N ILE A 89 16.82 -4.26 -4.95
CA ILE A 89 16.66 -3.15 -3.98
C ILE A 89 17.49 -1.94 -4.42
N ASN A 90 18.74 -2.15 -4.84
CA ASN A 90 19.60 -1.07 -5.34
C ASN A 90 19.03 -0.43 -6.60
N PHE A 91 18.50 -1.21 -7.54
CA PHE A 91 17.85 -0.71 -8.75
C PHE A 91 16.67 0.22 -8.41
N ILE A 92 15.81 -0.18 -7.48
CA ILE A 92 14.72 0.69 -7.02
C ILE A 92 15.28 1.97 -6.37
N CYS A 93 16.28 1.86 -5.49
CA CYS A 93 16.91 3.02 -4.86
C CYS A 93 17.56 3.98 -5.88
N ASP A 94 18.15 3.46 -6.96
CA ASP A 94 18.71 4.28 -8.04
C ASP A 94 17.63 5.09 -8.77
N MET A 95 16.44 4.49 -8.99
CA MET A 95 15.30 5.20 -9.60
C MET A 95 14.80 6.37 -8.74
N TYR A 96 14.96 6.27 -7.41
CA TYR A 96 14.62 7.32 -6.46
C TYR A 96 15.78 8.22 -6.07
N GLU A 97 16.94 8.09 -6.75
CA GLU A 97 18.15 8.90 -6.53
C GLU A 97 18.65 8.85 -5.07
N VAL A 98 18.47 7.69 -4.40
CA VAL A 98 18.87 7.49 -3.01
C VAL A 98 20.38 7.31 -2.90
N SER A 99 21.03 8.07 -2.02
CA SER A 99 22.47 7.94 -1.77
C SER A 99 22.86 6.55 -1.27
N GLU A 100 24.10 6.13 -1.54
CA GLU A 100 24.60 4.79 -1.19
C GLU A 100 24.52 4.53 0.32
N ASP A 101 24.86 5.51 1.13
CA ASP A 101 24.86 5.39 2.59
C ASP A 101 23.44 5.15 3.12
N ILE A 102 22.46 5.94 2.67
CA ILE A 102 21.05 5.83 3.08
C ILE A 102 20.46 4.49 2.63
N ARG A 103 20.69 4.10 1.35
CA ARG A 103 20.17 2.82 0.86
C ARG A 103 20.73 1.63 1.62
N ARG A 104 22.04 1.66 1.91
CA ARG A 104 22.71 0.60 2.65
C ARG A 104 22.16 0.48 4.08
N GLU A 105 22.06 1.60 4.78
CA GLU A 105 21.54 1.64 6.15
C GLU A 105 20.10 1.11 6.21
N ASN A 106 19.21 1.65 5.37
CA ASN A 106 17.81 1.25 5.35
C ASN A 106 17.61 -0.20 4.90
N THR A 107 18.33 -0.64 3.87
CA THR A 107 18.26 -2.03 3.39
C THR A 107 18.63 -3.00 4.51
N LEU A 108 19.76 -2.78 5.19
CA LEU A 108 20.21 -3.64 6.27
C LEU A 108 19.25 -3.59 7.48
N LYS A 109 18.75 -2.41 7.83
CA LYS A 109 17.75 -2.24 8.90
C LYS A 109 16.53 -3.12 8.66
N TYR A 110 15.89 -2.99 7.49
CA TYR A 110 14.66 -3.72 7.19
C TYR A 110 14.91 -5.20 6.89
N ALA A 111 16.05 -5.55 6.28
CA ALA A 111 16.41 -6.95 6.06
C ALA A 111 16.60 -7.72 7.37
N LYS A 112 17.19 -7.09 8.40
CA LYS A 112 17.30 -7.64 9.75
C LYS A 112 15.93 -7.80 10.42
N MET A 113 15.07 -6.77 10.33
CA MET A 113 13.73 -6.84 10.92
C MET A 113 12.90 -7.99 10.32
N PHE A 114 12.95 -8.17 9.00
CA PHE A 114 12.23 -9.25 8.31
C PHE A 114 12.97 -10.60 8.32
N GLU A 115 14.13 -10.70 8.99
CA GLU A 115 14.94 -11.94 9.09
C GLU A 115 15.29 -12.54 7.72
N ILE A 116 15.75 -11.69 6.78
CA ILE A 116 16.10 -12.09 5.40
C ILE A 116 17.48 -11.55 4.98
N GLU A 117 18.28 -11.05 5.91
CA GLU A 117 19.59 -10.44 5.62
C GLU A 117 20.55 -11.41 4.92
N ASP A 118 20.56 -12.67 5.33
CA ASP A 118 21.39 -13.75 4.76
C ASP A 118 21.00 -14.11 3.33
N LYS A 119 19.82 -13.69 2.86
CA LYS A 119 19.25 -13.98 1.54
C LYS A 119 19.42 -12.84 0.53
N LEU A 120 19.97 -11.70 0.93
CA LEU A 120 20.10 -10.55 0.04
C LEU A 120 20.93 -10.82 -1.22
N ASN A 121 21.87 -11.77 -1.16
CA ASN A 121 22.70 -12.15 -2.30
C ASN A 121 22.16 -13.32 -3.12
N ASP A 122 21.02 -13.90 -2.72
CA ASP A 122 20.37 -15.01 -3.44
C ASP A 122 19.51 -14.47 -4.59
N ASP A 123 19.27 -15.30 -5.61
CA ASP A 123 18.42 -14.96 -6.75
C ASP A 123 16.94 -14.95 -6.32
N ILE A 124 16.19 -13.93 -6.74
CA ILE A 124 14.77 -13.78 -6.42
C ILE A 124 13.93 -14.96 -6.92
N SER A 125 14.34 -15.60 -8.01
CA SER A 125 13.69 -16.80 -8.54
C SER A 125 13.62 -17.96 -7.53
N SER A 126 14.55 -18.02 -6.58
CA SER A 126 14.58 -19.04 -5.52
C SER A 126 13.65 -18.76 -4.35
N PHE A 127 13.02 -17.58 -4.30
CA PHE A 127 12.28 -17.12 -3.14
C PHE A 127 10.83 -17.60 -3.15
N SER A 128 10.34 -17.94 -1.95
CA SER A 128 8.91 -18.15 -1.73
C SER A 128 8.14 -16.83 -1.91
N HIS A 129 6.82 -16.92 -2.06
CA HIS A 129 5.97 -15.72 -2.16
C HIS A 129 6.18 -14.75 -0.98
N GLY A 130 6.21 -15.25 0.26
CA GLY A 130 6.46 -14.42 1.44
C GLY A 130 7.85 -13.76 1.45
N MET A 131 8.89 -14.45 0.94
CA MET A 131 10.22 -13.83 0.79
C MET A 131 10.20 -12.73 -0.28
N LYS A 132 9.54 -12.95 -1.42
CA LYS A 132 9.36 -11.92 -2.46
C LYS A 132 8.62 -10.71 -1.89
N GLN A 133 7.57 -10.93 -1.09
CA GLN A 133 6.85 -9.85 -0.41
C GLN A 133 7.77 -9.05 0.55
N LYS A 134 8.60 -9.73 1.35
CA LYS A 134 9.58 -9.06 2.20
C LYS A 134 10.57 -8.22 1.39
N ILE A 135 11.08 -8.71 0.26
CA ILE A 135 11.98 -7.94 -0.60
C ILE A 135 11.28 -6.71 -1.21
N ALA A 136 10.03 -6.86 -1.67
CA ALA A 136 9.24 -5.72 -2.16
C ALA A 136 9.05 -4.64 -1.09
N LEU A 137 8.75 -5.04 0.15
CA LEU A 137 8.63 -4.14 1.30
C LEU A 137 9.96 -3.45 1.60
N ILE A 138 11.09 -4.18 1.62
CA ILE A 138 12.41 -3.60 1.85
C ILE A 138 12.74 -2.57 0.77
N ALA A 139 12.54 -2.89 -0.51
CA ALA A 139 12.78 -1.97 -1.61
C ALA A 139 11.93 -0.69 -1.50
N ALA A 140 10.64 -0.84 -1.14
CA ALA A 140 9.73 0.29 -0.94
C ALA A 140 10.13 1.16 0.26
N LEU A 141 10.67 0.58 1.33
CA LEU A 141 11.07 1.30 2.55
C LEU A 141 12.46 1.90 2.43
N ALA A 142 13.34 1.32 1.60
CA ALA A 142 14.75 1.70 1.50
C ALA A 142 14.93 3.16 1.02
N HIS A 143 14.04 3.67 0.17
CA HIS A 143 14.10 5.06 -0.28
C HIS A 143 13.39 6.06 0.65
N ASN A 144 12.91 5.60 1.83
CA ASN A 144 12.36 6.44 2.89
C ASN A 144 11.17 7.32 2.44
N PRO A 145 10.10 6.75 1.88
CA PRO A 145 8.99 7.50 1.29
C PRO A 145 8.23 8.34 2.31
N LYS A 146 7.61 9.45 1.86
CA LYS A 146 6.65 10.22 2.67
C LYS A 146 5.28 9.54 2.69
N VAL A 147 4.91 8.85 1.62
CA VAL A 147 3.63 8.15 1.47
C VAL A 147 3.89 6.70 1.09
N LEU A 148 3.49 5.77 1.94
CA LEU A 148 3.57 4.34 1.68
C LEU A 148 2.18 3.81 1.28
N ILE A 149 2.07 3.26 0.08
CA ILE A 149 0.84 2.71 -0.48
C ILE A 149 1.01 1.21 -0.67
N MET A 150 0.06 0.41 -0.17
CA MET A 150 0.17 -1.04 -0.22
C MET A 150 -1.17 -1.69 -0.55
N ASP A 151 -1.14 -2.69 -1.41
CA ASP A 151 -2.31 -3.52 -1.72
C ASP A 151 -2.18 -4.85 -0.99
N GLU A 152 -3.09 -5.15 -0.05
CA GLU A 152 -3.16 -6.36 0.78
C GLU A 152 -1.81 -6.76 1.43
N PRO A 153 -1.09 -5.86 2.12
CA PRO A 153 0.32 -6.03 2.48
C PRO A 153 0.62 -7.17 3.47
N PHE A 154 -0.39 -7.71 4.12
CA PHE A 154 -0.24 -8.76 5.14
C PHE A 154 -0.43 -10.18 4.60
N VAL A 155 -0.90 -10.29 3.35
CA VAL A 155 -1.11 -11.59 2.69
C VAL A 155 0.25 -12.23 2.40
N GLY A 156 0.40 -13.50 2.77
CA GLY A 156 1.63 -14.27 2.52
C GLY A 156 2.79 -14.02 3.50
N LEU A 157 2.65 -13.07 4.44
CA LEU A 157 3.64 -12.85 5.49
C LEU A 157 3.42 -13.80 6.68
N ASP A 158 4.51 -14.23 7.28
CA ASP A 158 4.47 -14.95 8.56
C ASP A 158 4.06 -14.01 9.72
N PRO A 159 3.59 -14.54 10.88
CA PRO A 159 3.09 -13.72 11.99
C PRO A 159 4.11 -12.71 12.53
N LYS A 160 5.41 -13.05 12.48
CA LYS A 160 6.47 -12.13 12.92
C LYS A 160 6.62 -10.96 11.95
N ALA A 161 6.68 -11.23 10.64
CA ALA A 161 6.76 -10.20 9.62
C ALA A 161 5.52 -9.27 9.63
N VAL A 162 4.33 -9.80 9.90
CA VAL A 162 3.11 -9.00 10.12
C VAL A 162 3.26 -8.07 11.32
N TYR A 163 3.81 -8.57 12.43
CA TYR A 163 4.07 -7.75 13.61
C TYR A 163 5.08 -6.65 13.31
N ASP A 164 6.22 -6.99 12.71
CA ASP A 164 7.29 -6.04 12.37
C ASP A 164 6.78 -4.96 11.39
N MET A 165 5.97 -5.35 10.39
CA MET A 165 5.36 -4.40 9.46
C MET A 165 4.43 -3.41 10.17
N LYS A 166 3.63 -3.86 11.13
CA LYS A 166 2.77 -2.97 11.93
C LYS A 166 3.59 -1.97 12.74
N GLU A 167 4.72 -2.38 13.33
CA GLU A 167 5.62 -1.47 14.04
C GLU A 167 6.26 -0.45 13.10
N ILE A 168 6.73 -0.89 11.92
CA ILE A 168 7.25 0.03 10.88
C ILE A 168 6.19 1.08 10.51
N MET A 169 4.95 0.66 10.26
CA MET A 169 3.86 1.59 9.91
C MET A 169 3.58 2.60 11.02
N ARG A 170 3.57 2.15 12.30
CA ARG A 170 3.39 3.04 13.45
C ARG A 170 4.53 4.06 13.59
N ASP A 171 5.76 3.61 13.41
CA ASP A 171 6.92 4.51 13.51
C ASP A 171 6.93 5.52 12.34
N MET A 172 6.62 5.08 11.12
CA MET A 172 6.47 6.00 9.99
C MET A 172 5.37 7.05 10.24
N ALA A 173 4.22 6.64 10.81
CA ALA A 173 3.15 7.57 11.13
C ALA A 173 3.56 8.58 12.22
N LYS A 174 4.25 8.15 13.28
CA LYS A 174 4.83 9.05 14.29
C LYS A 174 5.81 10.07 13.70
N ASP A 175 6.54 9.67 12.66
CA ASP A 175 7.45 10.54 11.90
C ASP A 175 6.71 11.47 10.91
N GLY A 176 5.38 11.51 10.95
CA GLY A 176 4.54 12.36 10.10
C GLY A 176 4.31 11.83 8.69
N LYS A 177 4.73 10.59 8.39
CA LYS A 177 4.51 9.96 7.08
C LYS A 177 3.10 9.38 6.99
N THR A 178 2.58 9.29 5.79
CA THR A 178 1.24 8.76 5.51
C THR A 178 1.31 7.31 5.05
N ILE A 179 0.48 6.46 5.63
CA ILE A 179 0.34 5.07 5.22
C ILE A 179 -1.08 4.85 4.71
N PHE A 180 -1.20 4.41 3.46
CA PHE A 180 -2.46 3.99 2.85
C PHE A 180 -2.36 2.54 2.42
N PHE A 181 -3.27 1.68 2.86
CA PHE A 181 -3.29 0.31 2.39
C PHE A 181 -4.71 -0.23 2.21
N SER A 182 -4.84 -1.15 1.25
CA SER A 182 -6.06 -1.93 1.11
C SER A 182 -5.98 -3.19 1.95
N THR A 183 -7.12 -3.64 2.47
CA THR A 183 -7.21 -4.96 3.08
C THR A 183 -8.65 -5.48 3.15
N HIS A 184 -8.80 -6.79 3.20
CA HIS A 184 -10.02 -7.48 3.58
C HIS A 184 -9.93 -8.07 5.01
N ILE A 185 -8.79 -7.93 5.70
CA ILE A 185 -8.55 -8.42 7.06
C ILE A 185 -8.96 -7.35 8.06
N LEU A 186 -10.22 -7.39 8.49
CA LEU A 186 -10.84 -6.34 9.31
C LEU A 186 -10.19 -6.19 10.69
N ASP A 187 -9.80 -7.29 11.33
CA ASP A 187 -9.12 -7.29 12.64
C ASP A 187 -7.78 -6.53 12.61
N VAL A 188 -7.05 -6.63 11.51
CA VAL A 188 -5.80 -5.86 11.34
C VAL A 188 -6.10 -4.38 11.18
N ALA A 189 -7.06 -4.01 10.34
CA ALA A 189 -7.44 -2.63 10.14
C ALA A 189 -7.95 -2.00 11.45
N GLU A 190 -8.80 -2.71 12.20
CA GLU A 190 -9.37 -2.22 13.46
C GLU A 190 -8.31 -1.88 14.51
N LYS A 191 -7.25 -2.72 14.62
CA LYS A 191 -6.21 -2.57 15.64
C LYS A 191 -5.07 -1.61 15.26
N LEU A 192 -4.94 -1.30 13.96
CA LEU A 192 -3.79 -0.58 13.44
C LEU A 192 -4.14 0.84 12.97
N CYS A 193 -5.33 1.06 12.40
CA CYS A 193 -5.63 2.26 11.64
C CYS A 193 -6.28 3.35 12.47
N ASP A 194 -5.88 4.60 12.19
CA ASP A 194 -6.51 5.80 12.74
C ASP A 194 -7.86 6.06 12.06
N ARG A 195 -7.90 5.86 10.74
CA ARG A 195 -9.08 6.08 9.91
C ARG A 195 -9.25 4.96 8.88
N VAL A 196 -10.47 4.83 8.41
CA VAL A 196 -10.86 3.80 7.46
C VAL A 196 -11.89 4.32 6.47
N ALA A 197 -11.82 3.84 5.23
CA ALA A 197 -12.91 3.93 4.27
C ALA A 197 -13.38 2.53 3.88
N ILE A 198 -14.70 2.33 3.89
CA ILE A 198 -15.33 1.08 3.46
C ILE A 198 -15.87 1.29 2.04
N ILE A 199 -15.39 0.46 1.11
CA ILE A 199 -15.83 0.48 -0.29
C ILE A 199 -16.68 -0.75 -0.61
N LYS A 200 -17.80 -0.53 -1.31
CA LYS A 200 -18.68 -1.55 -1.87
C LYS A 200 -19.06 -1.15 -3.30
N ASP A 201 -18.89 -2.06 -4.25
CA ASP A 201 -19.27 -1.87 -5.66
C ASP A 201 -18.77 -0.56 -6.29
N GLY A 202 -17.53 -0.19 -5.97
CA GLY A 202 -16.88 1.01 -6.49
C GLY A 202 -17.29 2.32 -5.82
N THR A 203 -18.04 2.28 -4.71
CA THR A 203 -18.51 3.46 -3.98
C THR A 203 -18.07 3.40 -2.52
N ILE A 204 -17.63 4.51 -1.94
CA ILE A 204 -17.40 4.60 -0.50
C ILE A 204 -18.74 4.65 0.21
N VAL A 205 -19.00 3.65 1.07
CA VAL A 205 -20.23 3.57 1.87
C VAL A 205 -20.05 4.19 3.26
N LYS A 206 -18.82 4.21 3.78
CA LYS A 206 -18.51 4.86 5.08
C LYS A 206 -17.04 5.28 5.10
N VAL A 207 -16.73 6.45 5.65
CA VAL A 207 -15.34 6.93 5.85
C VAL A 207 -15.25 7.77 7.11
N GLY A 208 -14.21 7.57 7.91
CA GLY A 208 -14.03 8.32 9.14
C GLY A 208 -12.97 7.75 10.06
N LYS A 209 -12.87 8.29 11.29
CA LYS A 209 -12.00 7.73 12.32
C LYS A 209 -12.49 6.34 12.72
N MET A 210 -11.56 5.43 12.99
CA MET A 210 -11.88 4.04 13.34
C MET A 210 -12.90 3.97 14.49
N LYS A 211 -12.70 4.74 15.55
CA LYS A 211 -13.61 4.79 16.70
C LYS A 211 -15.03 5.25 16.36
N ASP A 212 -15.17 6.17 15.40
CA ASP A 212 -16.47 6.73 15.01
C ASP A 212 -17.20 5.79 14.04
N ILE A 213 -16.43 5.02 13.26
CA ILE A 213 -16.95 4.01 12.32
C ILE A 213 -17.52 2.82 13.07
N LYS A 214 -16.78 2.27 14.03
CA LYS A 214 -17.19 1.06 14.74
C LYS A 214 -18.10 1.33 15.94
N GLY A 215 -18.01 2.49 16.58
CA GLY A 215 -18.74 2.77 17.83
C GLY A 215 -18.38 1.74 18.89
N ASP A 216 -19.40 1.11 19.47
CA ASP A 216 -19.28 0.04 20.48
C ASP A 216 -19.19 -1.37 19.87
N GLU A 217 -19.30 -1.49 18.55
CA GLU A 217 -19.26 -2.76 17.82
C GLU A 217 -17.86 -3.09 17.30
N SER A 218 -17.66 -4.29 16.73
CA SER A 218 -16.46 -4.60 15.96
C SER A 218 -16.57 -4.05 14.53
N LEU A 219 -15.42 -3.78 13.89
CA LEU A 219 -15.42 -3.39 12.48
C LEU A 219 -16.04 -4.47 11.59
N GLU A 220 -15.95 -5.75 11.98
CA GLU A 220 -16.56 -6.86 11.28
C GLU A 220 -18.10 -6.79 11.31
N GLN A 221 -18.71 -6.48 12.46
CA GLN A 221 -20.15 -6.30 12.57
C GLN A 221 -20.65 -5.16 11.68
N VAL A 222 -19.97 -4.00 11.75
CA VAL A 222 -20.29 -2.85 10.88
C VAL A 222 -20.17 -3.21 9.40
N PHE A 223 -19.15 -3.98 9.03
CA PHE A 223 -18.91 -4.40 7.64
C PHE A 223 -20.01 -5.35 7.14
N LEU A 224 -20.47 -6.31 7.97
CA LEU A 224 -21.57 -7.24 7.65
C LEU A 224 -22.89 -6.49 7.45
N GLU A 225 -23.24 -5.56 8.34
CA GLU A 225 -24.46 -4.75 8.21
C GLU A 225 -24.50 -3.91 6.92
N LEU A 226 -23.34 -3.40 6.48
CA LEU A 226 -23.21 -2.66 5.23
C LEU A 226 -23.24 -3.58 4.00
N GLY A 227 -22.94 -4.88 4.20
CA GLY A 227 -23.00 -5.90 3.16
C GLY A 227 -24.44 -6.33 2.83
N GLU A 228 -25.36 -6.33 3.81
CA GLU A 228 -26.74 -6.77 3.68
C GLU A 228 -27.69 -5.70 3.08
N LYS A 229 -27.26 -4.45 3.00
CA LYS A 229 -27.98 -3.32 2.39
C LYS A 229 -27.47 -3.05 0.97
#